data_3c9c4bd7125f9d8a8698d73a3cbd9f6c
#
_entry.id   3c9c4bd7125f9d8a8698d73a3cbd9f6c
#
_cell.length_a   1.000
_cell.length_b   1.000
_cell.length_c   1.000
_cell.angle_alpha   90.00
_cell.angle_beta   90.00
_cell.angle_gamma   90.00
#
_symmetry.space_group_name_H-M   'P 1'
#
loop_
_entity.id
_entity.type
_entity.pdbx_description
1 polymer ?
#
loop_
_entity_poly.entity_id
_entity_poly.type
_entity_poly.pdbx_seq_one_letter_code
_entity_poly.pdbx_strand_id
1 'polypeptide(L)'
;MSRFAQFMKSNKTVKENGFYAPTRSLCDEDGKPLEWEFRHITSKENDGLRDDCTIEVPVTGKPNMFRPKVQSSKYMQKLVAASVVMPDLYDKELQDSYSVTTPEELLLAMVDDPGEYNELLSFVQKFQGFNVSFHDKVDEAKN
;
A
#
# COMPACT_ATOMS: atom_id res chain seq x y z
N MET A 1 27.12 -24.89 -17.76
CA MET A 1 26.27 -23.89 -17.06
C MET A 1 25.28 -23.27 -18.04
N SER A 2 24.07 -23.01 -17.56
CA SER A 2 23.08 -22.30 -18.38
C SER A 2 23.53 -20.85 -18.59
N ARG A 3 23.36 -20.35 -19.82
CA ARG A 3 23.60 -18.93 -20.11
C ARG A 3 22.65 -18.00 -19.37
N PHE A 4 21.58 -18.53 -18.79
CA PHE A 4 20.60 -17.76 -18.02
C PHE A 4 20.73 -17.95 -16.52
N ALA A 5 21.81 -18.56 -16.04
CA ALA A 5 21.97 -18.87 -14.62
C ALA A 5 21.78 -17.66 -13.71
N GLN A 6 22.32 -16.50 -14.09
CA GLN A 6 22.22 -15.28 -13.30
C GLN A 6 20.80 -14.73 -13.22
N PHE A 7 19.93 -15.12 -14.15
CA PHE A 7 18.52 -14.68 -14.18
C PHE A 7 17.59 -15.59 -13.38
N MET A 8 18.10 -16.73 -12.94
CA MET A 8 17.28 -17.72 -12.23
C MET A 8 16.88 -17.22 -10.84
N LYS A 9 15.74 -17.72 -10.36
CA LYS A 9 15.18 -17.33 -9.06
C LYS A 9 16.19 -17.46 -7.92
N SER A 10 17.05 -18.49 -7.95
CA SER A 10 18.04 -18.72 -6.91
C SER A 10 19.05 -17.57 -6.76
N ASN A 11 19.25 -16.79 -7.83
CA ASN A 11 20.16 -15.65 -7.84
C ASN A 11 19.45 -14.31 -7.68
N LYS A 12 18.13 -14.34 -7.53
CA LYS A 12 17.34 -13.12 -7.36
C LYS A 12 17.46 -12.60 -5.93
N THR A 13 17.77 -11.32 -5.81
CA THR A 13 17.83 -10.67 -4.49
C THR A 13 16.47 -10.65 -3.83
N VAL A 14 16.43 -11.00 -2.54
CA VAL A 14 15.21 -10.94 -1.74
C VAL A 14 15.17 -9.61 -1.00
N LYS A 15 14.06 -8.90 -1.14
CA LYS A 15 13.87 -7.61 -0.46
C LYS A 15 13.47 -7.84 0.99
N GLU A 16 14.09 -7.10 1.88
CA GLU A 16 13.80 -7.19 3.31
C GLU A 16 12.57 -6.35 3.67
N ASN A 17 11.87 -6.76 4.72
CA ASN A 17 10.76 -6.00 5.26
C ASN A 17 11.27 -4.71 5.88
N GLY A 18 10.40 -3.70 5.96
CA GLY A 18 10.73 -2.42 6.55
C GLY A 18 9.88 -2.14 7.78
N PHE A 19 10.25 -1.10 8.51
CA PHE A 19 9.57 -0.70 9.74
C PHE A 19 9.28 0.79 9.70
N TYR A 20 8.11 1.16 10.22
CA TYR A 20 7.67 2.55 10.24
C TYR A 20 6.58 2.72 11.30
N ALA A 21 6.64 3.81 12.05
CA ALA A 21 5.62 4.13 13.06
C ALA A 21 4.61 5.11 12.45
N PRO A 22 3.43 4.63 12.04
CA PRO A 22 2.50 5.49 11.30
C PRO A 22 1.70 6.45 12.17
N THR A 23 1.62 6.23 13.49
CA THR A 23 0.84 7.09 14.35
C THR A 23 1.49 7.24 15.73
N ARG A 24 1.36 8.43 16.28
CA ARG A 24 1.82 8.73 17.64
C ARG A 24 0.78 8.33 18.70
N SER A 25 -0.41 7.96 18.25
CA SER A 25 -1.49 7.59 19.17
C SER A 25 -1.38 6.19 19.73
N LEU A 26 -0.47 5.36 19.17
CA LEU A 26 -0.20 4.01 19.62
C LEU A 26 1.28 3.93 20.01
N CYS A 27 1.53 3.89 21.32
CA CYS A 27 2.89 3.94 21.86
C CYS A 27 3.17 2.75 22.76
N ASP A 28 4.48 2.46 22.95
CA ASP A 28 4.91 1.46 23.92
C ASP A 28 4.86 2.03 25.35
N GLU A 29 5.35 1.25 26.32
CA GLU A 29 5.35 1.64 27.73
C GLU A 29 6.19 2.90 28.00
N ASP A 30 7.20 3.16 27.18
CA ASP A 30 8.08 4.30 27.30
C ASP A 30 7.55 5.54 26.53
N GLY A 31 6.37 5.44 25.94
CA GLY A 31 5.78 6.53 25.17
C GLY A 31 6.31 6.66 23.76
N LYS A 32 7.08 5.69 23.29
CA LYS A 32 7.62 5.69 21.93
C LYS A 32 6.60 5.11 20.97
N PRO A 33 6.33 5.79 19.82
CA PRO A 33 5.38 5.26 18.85
C PRO A 33 5.74 3.85 18.38
N LEU A 34 4.72 2.99 18.30
CA LEU A 34 4.91 1.60 17.88
C LEU A 34 5.26 1.53 16.40
N GLU A 35 6.32 0.81 16.08
CA GLU A 35 6.70 0.56 14.69
C GLU A 35 5.87 -0.61 14.14
N TRP A 36 5.37 -0.40 12.93
CA TRP A 36 4.68 -1.47 12.18
C TRP A 36 5.68 -2.08 11.22
N GLU A 37 5.45 -3.34 10.88
CA GLU A 37 6.28 -4.06 9.91
C GLU A 37 5.58 -4.12 8.57
N PHE A 38 6.33 -3.86 7.48
CA PHE A 38 5.81 -3.81 6.11
C PHE A 38 6.60 -4.77 5.23
N ARG A 39 5.90 -5.42 4.30
CA ARG A 39 6.50 -6.31 3.31
C ARG A 39 6.39 -5.72 1.92
N HIS A 40 7.24 -6.19 1.02
CA HIS A 40 7.12 -5.83 -0.39
C HIS A 40 6.08 -6.73 -1.05
N ILE A 41 5.15 -6.12 -1.78
CA ILE A 41 4.15 -6.88 -2.56
C ILE A 41 4.73 -7.20 -3.92
N THR A 42 4.15 -8.17 -4.60
CA THR A 42 4.57 -8.54 -5.96
C THR A 42 3.76 -7.76 -6.99
N SER A 43 4.26 -7.74 -8.24
CA SER A 43 3.54 -7.13 -9.37
C SER A 43 2.16 -7.78 -9.54
N LYS A 44 2.09 -9.10 -9.38
CA LYS A 44 0.84 -9.84 -9.49
C LYS A 44 -0.16 -9.42 -8.41
N GLU A 45 0.30 -9.28 -7.16
CA GLU A 45 -0.55 -8.81 -6.07
C GLU A 45 -1.05 -7.39 -6.35
N ASN A 46 -0.15 -6.52 -6.81
CA ASN A 46 -0.52 -5.14 -7.13
C ASN A 46 -1.59 -5.07 -8.23
N ASP A 47 -1.43 -5.86 -9.29
CA ASP A 47 -2.42 -5.93 -10.36
C ASP A 47 -3.78 -6.37 -9.84
N GLY A 48 -3.81 -7.37 -8.95
CA GLY A 48 -5.04 -7.83 -8.32
C GLY A 48 -5.73 -6.75 -7.50
N LEU A 49 -4.95 -5.98 -6.73
CA LEU A 49 -5.48 -4.87 -5.93
C LEU A 49 -6.09 -3.78 -6.82
N ARG A 50 -5.44 -3.48 -7.94
CA ARG A 50 -5.96 -2.49 -8.88
C ARG A 50 -7.25 -2.97 -9.53
N ASP A 51 -7.30 -4.24 -9.94
CA ASP A 51 -8.49 -4.83 -10.54
C ASP A 51 -9.68 -4.78 -9.56
N ASP A 52 -9.44 -5.07 -8.29
CA ASP A 52 -10.47 -5.00 -7.24
C ASP A 52 -11.03 -3.60 -7.06
N CYS A 53 -10.28 -2.58 -7.45
CA CYS A 53 -10.66 -1.17 -7.29
C CYS A 53 -11.07 -0.53 -8.61
N THR A 54 -11.18 -1.30 -9.70
CA THR A 54 -11.56 -0.79 -11.01
C THR A 54 -13.06 -0.89 -11.19
N ILE A 55 -13.68 0.22 -11.60
CA ILE A 55 -15.12 0.28 -11.89
C ILE A 55 -15.32 0.79 -13.31
N GLU A 56 -16.50 0.52 -13.86
CA GLU A 56 -16.91 1.06 -15.14
C GLU A 56 -17.60 2.40 -14.93
N VAL A 57 -17.15 3.43 -15.63
CA VAL A 57 -17.76 4.75 -15.56
C VAL A 57 -18.24 5.18 -16.95
N PRO A 58 -19.37 5.93 -17.03
CA PRO A 58 -19.88 6.41 -18.30
C PRO A 58 -18.90 7.33 -19.00
N VAL A 59 -18.82 7.23 -20.33
CA VAL A 59 -18.04 8.15 -21.15
C VAL A 59 -18.90 9.38 -21.46
N THR A 60 -18.40 10.58 -21.15
CA THR A 60 -19.12 11.82 -21.35
C THR A 60 -19.47 12.02 -22.83
N GLY A 61 -20.75 12.30 -23.10
CA GLY A 61 -21.24 12.57 -24.45
C GLY A 61 -21.42 11.33 -25.33
N LYS A 62 -21.24 10.12 -24.80
CA LYS A 62 -21.39 8.87 -25.54
C LYS A 62 -22.31 7.93 -24.79
N PRO A 63 -23.64 7.93 -25.12
CA PRO A 63 -24.60 7.07 -24.45
C PRO A 63 -24.22 5.60 -24.59
N ASN A 64 -24.42 4.83 -23.52
CA ASN A 64 -24.17 3.38 -23.46
C ASN A 64 -22.70 2.99 -23.66
N MET A 65 -21.75 3.93 -23.55
CA MET A 65 -20.33 3.63 -23.58
C MET A 65 -19.73 3.83 -22.20
N PHE A 66 -18.88 2.86 -21.79
CA PHE A 66 -18.24 2.86 -20.48
C PHE A 66 -16.73 2.68 -20.64
N ARG A 67 -15.98 3.16 -19.65
CA ARG A 67 -14.54 2.97 -19.59
C ARG A 67 -14.15 2.52 -18.20
N PRO A 68 -13.06 1.75 -18.04
CA PRO A 68 -12.58 1.39 -16.72
C PRO A 68 -11.93 2.59 -16.03
N LYS A 69 -12.12 2.65 -14.71
CA LYS A 69 -11.49 3.68 -13.87
C LYS A 69 -11.08 3.05 -12.54
N VAL A 70 -9.82 3.28 -12.15
CA VAL A 70 -9.33 2.83 -10.85
C VAL A 70 -9.78 3.85 -9.79
N GLN A 71 -10.40 3.35 -8.72
CA GLN A 71 -10.76 4.16 -7.56
C GLN A 71 -9.52 4.35 -6.69
N SER A 72 -8.83 5.47 -6.87
CA SER A 72 -7.52 5.72 -6.26
C SER A 72 -7.50 5.58 -4.75
N SER A 73 -8.50 6.14 -4.06
CA SER A 73 -8.56 6.09 -2.59
C SER A 73 -8.68 4.66 -2.08
N LYS A 74 -9.54 3.86 -2.71
CA LYS A 74 -9.70 2.45 -2.34
C LYS A 74 -8.44 1.65 -2.63
N TYR A 75 -7.83 1.89 -3.79
CA TYR A 75 -6.59 1.22 -4.16
C TYR A 75 -5.49 1.49 -3.13
N MET A 76 -5.32 2.75 -2.71
CA MET A 76 -4.31 3.11 -1.72
C MET A 76 -4.56 2.44 -0.37
N GLN A 77 -5.82 2.37 0.07
CA GLN A 77 -6.17 1.67 1.31
C GLN A 77 -5.80 0.19 1.22
N LYS A 78 -6.13 -0.46 0.12
CA LYS A 78 -5.83 -1.88 -0.10
C LYS A 78 -4.34 -2.12 -0.22
N LEU A 79 -3.62 -1.22 -0.87
CA LEU A 79 -2.17 -1.31 -1.01
C LEU A 79 -1.49 -1.26 0.36
N VAL A 80 -1.87 -0.30 1.21
CA VAL A 80 -1.30 -0.18 2.54
C VAL A 80 -1.66 -1.41 3.38
N ALA A 81 -2.93 -1.81 3.39
CA ALA A 81 -3.37 -2.98 4.15
C ALA A 81 -2.63 -4.25 3.74
N ALA A 82 -2.42 -4.44 2.43
CA ALA A 82 -1.69 -5.60 1.91
C ALA A 82 -0.20 -5.57 2.28
N SER A 83 0.35 -4.39 2.50
CA SER A 83 1.76 -4.21 2.84
C SER A 83 2.06 -4.46 4.32
N VAL A 84 1.06 -4.32 5.20
CA VAL A 84 1.27 -4.44 6.65
C VAL A 84 1.35 -5.90 7.07
N VAL A 85 2.45 -6.27 7.73
CA VAL A 85 2.66 -7.60 8.31
C VAL A 85 2.26 -7.59 9.78
N MET A 86 2.70 -6.56 10.51
CA MET A 86 2.42 -6.40 11.94
C MET A 86 2.08 -4.93 12.20
N PRO A 87 0.95 -4.64 12.84
CA PRO A 87 -0.02 -5.60 13.39
C PRO A 87 -0.78 -6.36 12.30
N ASP A 88 -1.32 -7.52 12.65
CA ASP A 88 -2.12 -8.31 11.72
C ASP A 88 -3.51 -7.67 11.59
N LEU A 89 -3.75 -7.00 10.45
CA LEU A 89 -5.01 -6.29 10.22
C LEU A 89 -6.21 -7.21 10.01
N TYR A 90 -5.95 -8.52 9.86
CA TYR A 90 -7.01 -9.52 9.76
C TYR A 90 -7.37 -10.13 11.11
N ASP A 91 -6.65 -9.79 12.18
CA ASP A 91 -6.91 -10.31 13.52
C ASP A 91 -8.27 -9.84 14.02
N LYS A 92 -9.15 -10.79 14.33
CA LYS A 92 -10.51 -10.49 14.73
C LYS A 92 -10.59 -9.74 16.07
N GLU A 93 -9.77 -10.12 17.04
CA GLU A 93 -9.75 -9.44 18.33
C GLU A 93 -9.36 -7.97 18.17
N LEU A 94 -8.35 -7.71 17.34
CA LEU A 94 -7.91 -6.35 17.07
C LEU A 94 -9.02 -5.57 16.33
N GLN A 95 -9.65 -6.16 15.32
CA GLN A 95 -10.76 -5.55 14.61
C GLN A 95 -11.92 -5.23 15.55
N ASP A 96 -12.27 -6.19 16.41
CA ASP A 96 -13.37 -6.01 17.36
C ASP A 96 -13.11 -4.86 18.34
N SER A 97 -11.85 -4.65 18.74
CA SER A 97 -11.48 -3.56 19.64
C SER A 97 -11.76 -2.17 19.05
N TYR A 98 -11.78 -2.07 17.72
CA TYR A 98 -12.09 -0.84 17.00
C TYR A 98 -13.48 -0.86 16.38
N SER A 99 -14.28 -1.90 16.62
CA SER A 99 -15.62 -2.08 16.08
C SER A 99 -15.68 -2.04 14.54
N VAL A 100 -14.68 -2.68 13.90
CA VAL A 100 -14.59 -2.77 12.45
C VAL A 100 -14.53 -4.24 12.01
N THR A 101 -14.75 -4.50 10.73
CA THR A 101 -14.82 -5.87 10.20
C THR A 101 -13.86 -6.15 9.05
N THR A 102 -13.16 -5.15 8.53
CA THR A 102 -12.23 -5.32 7.40
C THR A 102 -10.86 -4.75 7.76
N PRO A 103 -9.77 -5.24 7.13
CA PRO A 103 -8.44 -4.70 7.36
C PRO A 103 -8.33 -3.23 6.95
N GLU A 104 -9.02 -2.80 5.89
CA GLU A 104 -8.98 -1.41 5.46
C GLU A 104 -9.66 -0.48 6.48
N GLU A 105 -10.80 -0.91 7.03
CA GLU A 105 -11.46 -0.15 8.09
C GLU A 105 -10.60 -0.08 9.34
N LEU A 106 -9.93 -1.19 9.68
CA LEU A 106 -9.05 -1.22 10.84
C LEU A 106 -7.87 -0.25 10.66
N LEU A 107 -7.28 -0.24 9.46
CA LEU A 107 -6.22 0.70 9.14
C LEU A 107 -6.64 2.14 9.39
N LEU A 108 -7.80 2.53 8.88
CA LEU A 108 -8.32 3.89 9.03
C LEU A 108 -8.68 4.23 10.48
N ALA A 109 -9.10 3.23 11.25
CA ALA A 109 -9.41 3.42 12.67
C ALA A 109 -8.15 3.58 13.52
N MET A 110 -7.10 2.84 13.21
CA MET A 110 -5.84 2.90 13.94
C MET A 110 -5.04 4.16 13.60
N VAL A 111 -5.03 4.55 12.34
CA VAL A 111 -4.34 5.75 11.85
C VAL A 111 -5.40 6.74 11.41
N ASP A 112 -6.08 7.31 12.38
CA ASP A 112 -7.24 8.16 12.15
C ASP A 112 -6.93 9.65 11.99
N ASP A 113 -5.66 10.04 12.18
CA ASP A 113 -5.20 11.40 11.91
C ASP A 113 -4.91 11.54 10.41
N PRO A 114 -5.58 12.47 9.70
CA PRO A 114 -5.40 12.60 8.25
C PRO A 114 -3.96 12.89 7.83
N GLY A 115 -3.23 13.68 8.60
CA GLY A 115 -1.83 13.99 8.29
C GLY A 115 -0.93 12.78 8.42
N GLU A 116 -1.11 12.01 9.49
CA GLU A 116 -0.36 10.77 9.70
C GLU A 116 -0.71 9.74 8.63
N TYR A 117 -1.98 9.65 8.27
CA TYR A 117 -2.40 8.73 7.22
C TYR A 117 -1.77 9.09 5.87
N ASN A 118 -1.75 10.38 5.51
CA ASN A 118 -1.10 10.82 4.27
C ASN A 118 0.40 10.51 4.26
N GLU A 119 1.07 10.67 5.40
CA GLU A 119 2.49 10.31 5.51
C GLU A 119 2.71 8.82 5.36
N LEU A 120 1.79 8.02 5.92
CA LEU A 120 1.83 6.57 5.76
C LEU A 120 1.68 6.16 4.29
N LEU A 121 0.76 6.79 3.57
CA LEU A 121 0.59 6.54 2.13
C LEU A 121 1.88 6.85 1.36
N SER A 122 2.52 7.96 1.69
CA SER A 122 3.80 8.33 1.07
C SER A 122 4.89 7.30 1.38
N PHE A 123 4.98 6.88 2.63
CA PHE A 123 5.95 5.86 3.03
C PHE A 123 5.74 4.57 2.24
N VAL A 124 4.50 4.07 2.17
CA VAL A 124 4.22 2.79 1.50
C VAL A 124 4.52 2.88 0.02
N GLN A 125 4.17 3.98 -0.64
CA GLN A 125 4.48 4.16 -2.05
C GLN A 125 5.98 4.11 -2.32
N LYS A 126 6.76 4.81 -1.51
CA LYS A 126 8.23 4.78 -1.62
C LYS A 126 8.79 3.40 -1.32
N PHE A 127 8.29 2.77 -0.27
CA PHE A 127 8.74 1.44 0.13
C PHE A 127 8.49 0.41 -0.98
N GLN A 128 7.34 0.51 -1.66
CA GLN A 128 7.00 -0.40 -2.76
C GLN A 128 7.64 -0.01 -4.10
N GLY A 129 8.40 1.08 -4.13
CA GLY A 129 9.09 1.51 -5.33
C GLY A 129 8.29 2.45 -6.24
N PHE A 130 7.14 2.97 -5.76
CA PHE A 130 6.31 3.92 -6.51
C PHE A 130 6.64 5.38 -6.16
N ASN A 131 7.86 5.61 -5.71
CA ASN A 131 8.26 6.89 -5.13
C ASN A 131 8.56 7.98 -6.15
N VAL A 132 8.66 7.62 -7.44
CA VAL A 132 8.98 8.60 -8.48
C VAL A 132 7.82 8.65 -9.48
N SER A 133 7.10 9.77 -9.51
CA SER A 133 6.04 10.01 -10.48
C SER A 133 6.65 10.34 -11.85
N PHE A 134 5.82 10.31 -12.90
CA PHE A 134 6.26 10.70 -14.23
C PHE A 134 6.79 12.15 -14.24
N HIS A 135 6.14 13.06 -13.51
CA HIS A 135 6.58 14.45 -13.41
C HIS A 135 7.95 14.55 -12.76
N ASP A 136 8.17 13.82 -11.67
CA ASP A 136 9.45 13.84 -10.97
C ASP A 136 10.57 13.33 -11.87
N LYS A 137 10.31 12.29 -12.66
CA LYS A 137 11.28 11.76 -13.62
C LYS A 137 11.62 12.78 -14.70
N VAL A 138 10.62 13.50 -15.20
CA VAL A 138 10.82 14.55 -16.21
C VAL A 138 11.65 15.69 -15.61
N ASP A 139 11.34 16.12 -14.40
CA ASP A 139 12.07 17.19 -13.73
C ASP A 139 13.54 16.78 -13.45
N GLU A 140 13.77 15.56 -13.02
CA GLU A 140 15.13 15.04 -12.84
C GLU A 140 15.91 15.03 -14.16
N ALA A 141 15.26 14.69 -15.25
CA ALA A 141 15.90 14.67 -16.55
C ALA A 141 16.27 16.08 -17.05
N LYS A 142 15.56 17.10 -16.62
CA LYS A 142 15.83 18.49 -16.97
C LYS A 142 16.99 19.09 -16.18
N ASN A 143 17.25 18.54 -15.02
CA ASN A 143 18.32 19.01 -14.16
C ASN A 143 19.66 18.32 -14.48
#